data_61ffbd338a8519d46ea60ca7f7cdb4ae
#
_entry.id   61ffbd338a8519d46ea60ca7f7cdb4ae
#
_cell.length_a   1.000
_cell.length_b   1.000
_cell.length_c   1.000
_cell.angle_alpha   90.00
_cell.angle_beta   90.00
_cell.angle_gamma   90.00
#
_symmetry.space_group_name_H-M   'P 1'
#
loop_
_entity.id
_entity.type
_entity.pdbx_description
1 polymer ?
#
loop_
_entity_poly.entity_id
_entity_poly.type
_entity_poly.pdbx_seq_one_letter_code
_entity_poly.pdbx_strand_id
1 'polypeptide(L)'
;MADSSTPQPADTGSGPHIERRYYIDLEAPAKSAAELMKVIQCDVEHFSPDLLANFEKRKGEQGRLRVGDEFHIKILGPWNGSVRVTEVSPQHFELLTLEGHPEAGRIRFSTRQLPKPAGALRFEIHSRARSRDGLVAFAYSTIGVGKQVQEQTWVTFCQRVAEASGGRPLGPVQVETVEQDGSDKQTERHERA
;
A
#
# COMPACT_ATOMS: atom_id res chain seq x y z
N MET A 1 -16.32 -14.30 -17.48
CA MET A 1 -15.56 -13.82 -16.30
C MET A 1 -14.17 -13.50 -16.80
N ALA A 2 -13.72 -12.24 -16.73
CA ALA A 2 -12.35 -11.91 -17.08
C ALA A 2 -11.42 -12.69 -16.14
N ASP A 3 -10.37 -13.27 -16.68
CA ASP A 3 -9.35 -13.96 -15.89
C ASP A 3 -8.62 -12.89 -15.04
N SER A 4 -8.94 -12.83 -13.76
CA SER A 4 -8.34 -11.86 -12.81
C SER A 4 -6.82 -12.04 -12.63
N SER A 5 -6.21 -12.96 -13.38
CA SER A 5 -4.79 -13.25 -13.35
C SER A 5 -3.94 -12.35 -14.25
N THR A 6 -4.54 -11.56 -15.14
CA THR A 6 -3.81 -10.68 -16.06
C THR A 6 -3.23 -9.48 -15.33
N PRO A 7 -1.90 -9.21 -15.42
CA PRO A 7 -1.29 -8.02 -14.84
C PRO A 7 -1.88 -6.72 -15.40
N GLN A 8 -2.05 -5.71 -14.53
CA GLN A 8 -2.55 -4.38 -14.89
C GLN A 8 -1.53 -3.30 -14.45
N PRO A 9 -0.38 -3.18 -15.13
CA PRO A 9 0.64 -2.18 -14.79
C PRO A 9 0.17 -0.75 -15.13
N ALA A 10 0.85 0.28 -14.61
CA ALA A 10 0.42 1.67 -14.72
C ALA A 10 0.30 2.19 -16.17
N ASP A 11 1.04 1.64 -17.11
CA ASP A 11 0.94 1.98 -18.54
C ASP A 11 -0.36 1.51 -19.21
N THR A 12 -1.09 0.58 -18.59
CA THR A 12 -2.42 0.16 -19.05
C THR A 12 -3.55 1.05 -18.52
N GLY A 13 -3.25 1.96 -17.58
CA GLY A 13 -4.20 2.90 -17.01
C GLY A 13 -4.34 4.20 -17.80
N SER A 14 -5.21 5.08 -17.34
CA SER A 14 -5.48 6.39 -17.92
C SER A 14 -5.44 7.51 -16.87
N GLY A 15 -5.37 8.76 -17.31
CA GLY A 15 -5.23 9.92 -16.43
C GLY A 15 -3.79 10.12 -15.92
N PRO A 16 -3.59 10.97 -14.91
CA PRO A 16 -2.28 11.28 -14.38
C PRO A 16 -1.63 10.09 -13.68
N HIS A 17 -0.32 10.06 -13.66
CA HIS A 17 0.44 9.22 -12.76
C HIS A 17 0.33 9.75 -11.34
N ILE A 18 -0.07 8.90 -10.41
CA ILE A 18 -0.18 9.24 -9.00
C ILE A 18 0.82 8.37 -8.23
N GLU A 19 1.74 9.03 -7.55
CA GLU A 19 2.68 8.42 -6.62
C GLU A 19 2.28 8.84 -5.20
N ARG A 20 2.07 7.85 -4.31
CA ARG A 20 1.73 8.11 -2.91
C ARG A 20 2.68 7.38 -2.00
N ARG A 21 3.10 8.07 -0.94
CA ARG A 21 3.92 7.50 0.12
C ARG A 21 3.24 7.73 1.45
N TYR A 22 3.16 6.67 2.24
CA TYR A 22 2.71 6.69 3.62
C TYR A 22 3.84 6.12 4.45
N TYR A 23 4.33 6.83 5.44
CA TYR A 23 5.40 6.30 6.26
C TYR A 23 5.30 6.73 7.71
N ILE A 24 5.87 5.89 8.56
CA ILE A 24 6.00 6.13 9.99
C ILE A 24 7.43 5.81 10.42
N ASP A 25 8.00 6.71 11.21
CA ASP A 25 9.32 6.55 11.81
C ASP A 25 9.16 6.06 13.25
N LEU A 26 9.96 5.08 13.63
CA LEU A 26 9.84 4.34 14.88
C LEU A 26 11.15 4.44 15.66
N GLU A 27 11.08 4.89 16.91
CA GLU A 27 12.18 4.92 17.86
C GLU A 27 12.21 3.65 18.69
N ALA A 28 13.40 3.14 18.93
CA ALA A 28 13.66 1.98 19.79
C ALA A 28 12.72 0.77 19.52
N PRO A 29 12.53 0.35 18.26
CA PRO A 29 11.73 -0.84 17.97
C PRO A 29 12.37 -2.09 18.59
N ALA A 30 11.53 -3.00 19.09
CA ALA A 30 11.99 -4.28 19.63
C ALA A 30 12.45 -5.26 18.53
N LYS A 31 12.13 -4.96 17.27
CA LYS A 31 12.42 -5.78 16.10
C LYS A 31 13.34 -5.02 15.13
N SER A 32 14.26 -5.73 14.51
CA SER A 32 15.01 -5.22 13.36
C SER A 32 14.08 -5.01 12.16
N ALA A 33 14.56 -4.28 11.13
CA ALA A 33 13.83 -4.05 9.90
C ALA A 33 13.37 -5.37 9.24
N ALA A 34 14.23 -6.37 9.20
CA ALA A 34 13.92 -7.68 8.61
C ALA A 34 12.91 -8.48 9.45
N GLU A 35 13.03 -8.46 10.78
CA GLU A 35 12.08 -9.14 11.66
C GLU A 35 10.70 -8.50 11.60
N LEU A 36 10.61 -7.17 11.56
CA LEU A 36 9.35 -6.46 11.42
C LEU A 36 8.70 -6.78 10.06
N MET A 37 9.47 -6.74 8.98
CA MET A 37 8.97 -7.10 7.65
C MET A 37 8.49 -8.55 7.60
N LYS A 38 9.19 -9.48 8.24
CA LYS A 38 8.76 -10.88 8.33
C LYS A 38 7.42 -11.04 9.03
N VAL A 39 7.17 -10.29 10.11
CA VAL A 39 5.87 -10.29 10.80
C VAL A 39 4.76 -9.82 9.85
N ILE A 40 4.99 -8.75 9.11
CA ILE A 40 4.03 -8.22 8.13
C ILE A 40 3.76 -9.25 7.02
N GLN A 41 4.81 -9.86 6.47
CA GLN A 41 4.70 -10.86 5.40
C GLN A 41 3.99 -12.15 5.83
N CYS A 42 4.03 -12.50 7.11
CA CYS A 42 3.31 -13.67 7.63
C CYS A 42 1.80 -13.44 7.71
N ASP A 43 1.35 -12.22 7.89
CA ASP A 43 -0.07 -11.90 8.09
C ASP A 43 -0.41 -10.48 7.58
N VAL A 44 -0.30 -10.27 6.27
CA VAL A 44 -0.61 -8.98 5.62
C VAL A 44 -2.06 -8.54 5.90
N GLU A 45 -2.96 -9.53 5.99
CA GLU A 45 -4.40 -9.31 6.23
C GLU A 45 -4.64 -8.60 7.57
N HIS A 46 -3.91 -8.99 8.62
CA HIS A 46 -4.03 -8.39 9.96
C HIS A 46 -3.70 -6.89 10.00
N PHE A 47 -2.79 -6.43 9.15
CA PHE A 47 -2.37 -5.03 9.12
C PHE A 47 -3.35 -4.11 8.37
N SER A 48 -4.23 -4.67 7.53
CA SER A 48 -5.27 -3.90 6.84
C SER A 48 -6.53 -3.77 7.70
N PRO A 49 -7.19 -2.60 7.73
CA PRO A 49 -8.45 -2.45 8.46
C PRO A 49 -9.60 -3.11 7.69
N ASP A 50 -10.20 -4.16 8.25
CA ASP A 50 -11.26 -4.98 7.63
C ASP A 50 -12.47 -4.17 7.11
N LEU A 51 -12.80 -3.07 7.81
CA LEU A 51 -13.92 -2.20 7.43
C LEU A 51 -13.64 -1.36 6.18
N LEU A 52 -12.37 -1.09 5.87
CA LEU A 52 -11.98 -0.21 4.76
C LEU A 52 -11.43 -0.99 3.58
N ALA A 53 -10.59 -1.98 3.84
CA ALA A 53 -10.01 -2.85 2.83
C ALA A 53 -9.67 -4.23 3.43
N ASN A 54 -10.46 -5.22 3.08
CA ASN A 54 -10.22 -6.60 3.51
C ASN A 54 -9.39 -7.31 2.44
N PHE A 55 -8.19 -7.75 2.83
CA PHE A 55 -7.32 -8.58 2.01
C PHE A 55 -7.67 -10.05 2.24
N GLU A 56 -8.03 -10.75 1.20
CA GLU A 56 -8.35 -12.17 1.23
C GLU A 56 -7.41 -12.93 0.29
N LYS A 57 -6.53 -13.76 0.85
CA LYS A 57 -5.62 -14.58 0.06
C LYS A 57 -6.39 -15.63 -0.75
N ARG A 58 -6.32 -15.53 -2.07
CA ARG A 58 -6.99 -16.43 -3.02
C ARG A 58 -6.07 -17.50 -3.57
N LYS A 59 -4.77 -17.23 -3.60
CA LYS A 59 -3.75 -18.15 -4.07
C LYS A 59 -2.50 -18.03 -3.20
N GLY A 60 -1.91 -19.16 -2.81
CA GLY A 60 -0.75 -19.27 -1.95
C GLY A 60 -1.06 -19.88 -0.59
N GLU A 61 -0.02 -20.11 0.21
CA GLU A 61 -0.11 -20.65 1.57
C GLU A 61 -0.42 -19.55 2.59
N GLN A 62 -1.26 -19.83 3.58
CA GLN A 62 -1.47 -18.95 4.74
C GLN A 62 -0.21 -18.84 5.59
N GLY A 63 -0.03 -17.70 6.28
CA GLY A 63 1.11 -17.45 7.16
C GLY A 63 2.45 -17.26 6.45
N ARG A 64 2.45 -17.17 5.12
CA ARG A 64 3.65 -16.98 4.31
C ARG A 64 3.34 -16.20 3.05
N LEU A 65 4.20 -15.24 2.72
CA LEU A 65 4.12 -14.47 1.47
C LEU A 65 5.17 -14.97 0.48
N ARG A 66 4.74 -15.27 -0.76
CA ARG A 66 5.62 -15.69 -1.85
C ARG A 66 5.29 -14.95 -3.13
N VAL A 67 6.26 -14.81 -4.01
CA VAL A 67 6.03 -14.33 -5.38
C VAL A 67 5.02 -15.25 -6.07
N GLY A 68 4.01 -14.65 -6.70
CA GLY A 68 2.89 -15.35 -7.34
C GLY A 68 1.66 -15.57 -6.46
N ASP A 69 1.72 -15.28 -5.14
CA ASP A 69 0.52 -15.24 -4.29
C ASP A 69 -0.43 -14.15 -4.78
N GLU A 70 -1.74 -14.40 -4.66
CA GLU A 70 -2.76 -13.45 -5.07
C GLU A 70 -3.73 -13.16 -3.93
N PHE A 71 -4.10 -11.87 -3.82
CA PHE A 71 -5.09 -11.39 -2.87
C PHE A 71 -6.25 -10.74 -3.63
N HIS A 72 -7.46 -11.01 -3.15
CA HIS A 72 -8.62 -10.22 -3.50
C HIS A 72 -8.83 -9.17 -2.41
N ILE A 73 -8.94 -7.91 -2.82
CA ILE A 73 -9.11 -6.79 -1.90
C ILE A 73 -10.56 -6.30 -2.03
N LYS A 74 -11.32 -6.47 -0.95
CA LYS A 74 -12.67 -5.90 -0.83
C LYS A 74 -12.53 -4.51 -0.22
N ILE A 75 -12.70 -3.49 -1.04
CA ILE A 75 -12.64 -2.09 -0.62
C ILE A 75 -14.07 -1.61 -0.33
N LEU A 76 -14.24 -0.74 0.64
CA LEU A 76 -15.54 -0.14 0.95
C LEU A 76 -16.16 0.50 -0.29
N GLY A 77 -17.33 0.01 -0.72
CA GLY A 77 -17.99 0.40 -1.96
C GLY A 77 -17.77 -0.61 -3.10
N PRO A 78 -17.98 -0.22 -4.36
CA PRO A 78 -17.88 -1.11 -5.52
C PRO A 78 -16.45 -1.34 -6.03
N TRP A 79 -15.43 -0.93 -5.30
CA TRP A 79 -14.04 -0.82 -5.75
C TRP A 79 -13.18 -2.06 -5.44
N ASN A 80 -13.76 -3.24 -5.57
CA ASN A 80 -13.02 -4.48 -5.36
C ASN A 80 -11.97 -4.69 -6.44
N GLY A 81 -10.85 -5.30 -6.08
CA GLY A 81 -9.77 -5.61 -7.02
C GLY A 81 -8.91 -6.77 -6.56
N SER A 82 -8.08 -7.26 -7.44
CA SER A 82 -7.10 -8.30 -7.12
C SER A 82 -5.68 -7.81 -7.36
N VAL A 83 -4.75 -8.35 -6.57
CA VAL A 83 -3.32 -8.04 -6.69
C VAL A 83 -2.51 -9.32 -6.62
N ARG A 84 -1.31 -9.29 -7.23
CA ARG A 84 -0.33 -10.39 -7.18
C ARG A 84 0.96 -9.91 -6.57
N VAL A 85 1.55 -10.74 -5.73
CA VAL A 85 2.89 -10.53 -5.20
C VAL A 85 3.93 -10.70 -6.31
N THR A 86 4.69 -9.66 -6.59
CA THR A 86 5.73 -9.64 -7.64
C THR A 86 7.13 -9.70 -7.08
N GLU A 87 7.32 -9.29 -5.83
CA GLU A 87 8.63 -9.28 -5.18
C GLU A 87 8.49 -9.55 -3.68
N VAL A 88 9.40 -10.32 -3.11
CA VAL A 88 9.50 -10.58 -1.67
C VAL A 88 10.97 -10.61 -1.29
N SER A 89 11.35 -9.83 -0.29
CA SER A 89 12.70 -9.78 0.28
C SER A 89 12.65 -9.64 1.81
N PRO A 90 13.78 -9.73 2.52
CA PRO A 90 13.77 -9.52 3.97
C PRO A 90 13.30 -8.13 4.43
N GLN A 91 13.33 -7.13 3.57
CA GLN A 91 13.01 -5.74 3.93
C GLN A 91 11.88 -5.14 3.11
N HIS A 92 11.31 -5.86 2.16
CA HIS A 92 10.17 -5.37 1.38
C HIS A 92 9.40 -6.49 0.68
N PHE A 93 8.19 -6.15 0.24
CA PHE A 93 7.44 -6.89 -0.77
C PHE A 93 6.67 -5.92 -1.66
N GLU A 94 6.31 -6.39 -2.86
CA GLU A 94 5.59 -5.58 -3.85
C GLU A 94 4.38 -6.34 -4.37
N LEU A 95 3.28 -5.62 -4.56
CA LEU A 95 2.06 -6.09 -5.17
C LEU A 95 1.82 -5.34 -6.49
N LEU A 96 1.38 -6.06 -7.52
CA LEU A 96 0.93 -5.54 -8.80
C LEU A 96 -0.56 -5.76 -8.92
N THR A 97 -1.30 -4.75 -9.36
CA THR A 97 -2.73 -4.87 -9.63
C THR A 97 -3.00 -5.81 -10.81
N LEU A 98 -4.11 -6.54 -10.72
CA LEU A 98 -4.60 -7.42 -11.77
C LEU A 98 -5.81 -6.79 -12.46
N GLU A 99 -6.14 -7.30 -13.64
CA GLU A 99 -7.27 -6.83 -14.45
C GLU A 99 -8.57 -6.73 -13.64
N GLY A 100 -9.26 -5.62 -13.80
CA GLY A 100 -10.47 -5.31 -13.03
C GLY A 100 -10.24 -4.52 -11.74
N HIS A 101 -9.00 -4.38 -11.26
CA HIS A 101 -8.69 -3.49 -10.15
C HIS A 101 -8.96 -2.03 -10.53
N PRO A 102 -9.50 -1.17 -9.65
CA PRO A 102 -9.80 0.23 -9.96
C PRO A 102 -8.56 1.06 -10.29
N GLU A 103 -7.40 0.69 -9.80
CA GLU A 103 -6.10 1.30 -10.13
C GLU A 103 -5.24 0.32 -10.94
N ALA A 104 -4.47 0.85 -11.88
CA ALA A 104 -3.44 0.14 -12.63
C ALA A 104 -2.07 0.56 -12.08
N GLY A 105 -1.32 -0.37 -11.47
CA GLY A 105 -0.02 -0.02 -10.89
C GLY A 105 0.53 -0.99 -9.86
N ARG A 106 1.45 -0.47 -9.05
CA ARG A 106 2.20 -1.24 -8.06
C ARG A 106 2.19 -0.54 -6.71
N ILE A 107 2.28 -1.34 -5.66
CA ILE A 107 2.45 -0.87 -4.29
C ILE A 107 3.54 -1.69 -3.61
N ARG A 108 4.50 -1.00 -3.00
CA ARG A 108 5.61 -1.58 -2.27
C ARG A 108 5.51 -1.25 -0.79
N PHE A 109 5.73 -2.24 0.04
CA PHE A 109 5.82 -2.16 1.48
C PHE A 109 7.26 -2.42 1.88
N SER A 110 7.88 -1.53 2.64
CA SER A 110 9.30 -1.64 2.98
C SER A 110 9.61 -1.21 4.40
N THR A 111 10.67 -1.79 4.96
CA THR A 111 11.27 -1.40 6.23
C THR A 111 12.73 -1.07 6.02
N ARG A 112 13.24 -0.01 6.65
CA ARG A 112 14.66 0.33 6.60
C ARG A 112 15.12 1.00 7.88
N GLN A 113 16.40 0.87 8.18
CA GLN A 113 17.00 1.65 9.26
C GLN A 113 17.12 3.13 8.87
N LEU A 114 16.91 3.99 9.85
CA LEU A 114 17.19 5.41 9.73
C LEU A 114 18.61 5.71 10.23
N PRO A 115 19.30 6.69 9.62
CA PRO A 115 20.61 7.08 10.10
C PRO A 115 20.56 7.76 11.47
N LYS A 116 19.43 8.39 11.80
CA LYS A 116 19.20 9.08 13.08
C LYS A 116 17.70 9.04 13.44
N PRO A 117 17.35 8.90 14.73
CA PRO A 117 18.25 8.48 15.82
C PRO A 117 18.76 7.06 15.63
N ALA A 118 19.86 6.70 16.30
CA ALA A 118 20.43 5.36 16.20
C ALA A 118 19.43 4.28 16.57
N GLY A 119 19.32 3.22 15.76
CA GLY A 119 18.37 2.13 15.95
C GLY A 119 16.95 2.44 15.50
N ALA A 120 16.64 3.65 15.03
CA ALA A 120 15.31 3.96 14.49
C ALA A 120 15.08 3.28 13.14
N LEU A 121 13.80 2.93 12.89
CA LEU A 121 13.34 2.33 11.65
C LEU A 121 12.30 3.23 10.98
N ARG A 122 12.21 3.16 9.65
CA ARG A 122 11.06 3.61 8.88
C ARG A 122 10.34 2.41 8.30
N PHE A 123 9.02 2.38 8.46
CA PHE A 123 8.13 1.62 7.62
C PHE A 123 7.51 2.55 6.58
N GLU A 124 7.48 2.12 5.32
CA GLU A 124 6.96 2.92 4.21
C GLU A 124 6.11 2.06 3.27
N ILE A 125 4.96 2.60 2.88
CA ILE A 125 4.12 2.12 1.79
C ILE A 125 4.28 3.11 0.64
N HIS A 126 4.65 2.62 -0.53
CA HIS A 126 4.88 3.42 -1.71
C HIS A 126 4.09 2.87 -2.90
N SER A 127 3.06 3.57 -3.34
CA SER A 127 2.27 3.21 -4.51
C SER A 127 2.61 4.10 -5.71
N ARG A 128 2.58 3.50 -6.90
CA ARG A 128 2.68 4.16 -8.19
C ARG A 128 1.62 3.59 -9.09
N ALA A 129 0.60 4.39 -9.38
CA ALA A 129 -0.56 3.92 -10.12
C ALA A 129 -1.17 5.03 -11.00
N ARG A 130 -2.03 4.60 -11.90
CA ARG A 130 -2.99 5.42 -12.63
C ARG A 130 -4.38 4.87 -12.39
N SER A 131 -5.42 5.62 -12.66
CA SER A 131 -6.78 5.05 -12.71
C SER A 131 -6.87 3.99 -13.81
N ARG A 132 -7.64 2.92 -13.58
CA ARG A 132 -7.86 1.89 -14.61
C ARG A 132 -8.43 2.49 -15.89
N ASP A 133 -9.39 3.37 -15.79
CA ASP A 133 -10.08 4.04 -16.91
C ASP A 133 -10.62 5.42 -16.48
N GLY A 134 -11.08 6.19 -17.46
CA GLY A 134 -11.60 7.55 -17.24
C GLY A 134 -12.86 7.59 -16.37
N LEU A 135 -13.68 6.54 -16.33
CA LEU A 135 -14.85 6.44 -15.46
C LEU A 135 -14.44 6.30 -14.00
N VAL A 136 -13.43 5.49 -13.71
CA VAL A 136 -12.87 5.34 -12.37
C VAL A 136 -12.23 6.66 -11.94
N ALA A 137 -11.46 7.33 -12.81
CA ALA A 137 -10.86 8.64 -12.51
C ALA A 137 -11.94 9.67 -12.14
N PHE A 138 -13.02 9.72 -12.92
CA PHE A 138 -14.16 10.63 -12.67
C PHE A 138 -14.85 10.32 -11.34
N ALA A 139 -15.14 9.05 -11.05
CA ALA A 139 -15.79 8.65 -9.81
C ALA A 139 -14.92 8.96 -8.57
N TYR A 140 -13.60 8.72 -8.65
CA TYR A 140 -12.67 9.09 -7.57
C TYR A 140 -12.60 10.61 -7.33
N SER A 141 -12.56 11.40 -8.40
CA SER A 141 -12.49 12.87 -8.29
C SER A 141 -13.79 13.50 -7.80
N THR A 142 -14.93 12.93 -8.19
CA THR A 142 -16.26 13.53 -7.93
C THR A 142 -16.81 13.17 -6.55
N ILE A 143 -16.52 11.95 -6.06
CA ILE A 143 -17.10 11.46 -4.80
C ILE A 143 -16.17 11.69 -3.62
N GLY A 144 -14.84 11.82 -3.84
CA GLY A 144 -13.83 12.05 -2.78
C GLY A 144 -13.69 10.91 -1.76
N VAL A 145 -14.71 10.06 -1.64
CA VAL A 145 -14.77 8.96 -0.65
C VAL A 145 -13.69 7.90 -0.91
N GLY A 146 -13.43 7.57 -2.18
CA GLY A 146 -12.41 6.57 -2.52
C GLY A 146 -11.00 6.97 -2.10
N LYS A 147 -10.64 8.25 -2.27
CA LYS A 147 -9.34 8.79 -1.85
C LYS A 147 -9.19 8.76 -0.33
N GLN A 148 -10.24 9.13 0.41
CA GLN A 148 -10.24 9.10 1.88
C GLN A 148 -10.17 7.69 2.44
N VAL A 149 -10.92 6.74 1.88
CA VAL A 149 -10.89 5.34 2.29
C VAL A 149 -9.50 4.73 2.06
N GLN A 150 -8.90 4.97 0.90
CA GLN A 150 -7.56 4.50 0.60
C GLN A 150 -6.51 5.09 1.56
N GLU A 151 -6.56 6.39 1.79
CA GLU A 151 -5.64 7.07 2.72
C GLU A 151 -5.78 6.50 4.13
N GLN A 152 -7.02 6.41 4.65
CA GLN A 152 -7.27 5.86 5.98
C GLN A 152 -6.82 4.40 6.11
N THR A 153 -6.97 3.60 5.06
CA THR A 153 -6.47 2.22 5.03
C THR A 153 -4.96 2.16 5.28
N TRP A 154 -4.18 2.96 4.54
CA TRP A 154 -2.72 2.94 4.64
C TRP A 154 -2.21 3.62 5.92
N VAL A 155 -2.90 4.64 6.41
CA VAL A 155 -2.61 5.25 7.71
C VAL A 155 -2.79 4.21 8.82
N THR A 156 -3.91 3.50 8.85
CA THR A 156 -4.17 2.44 9.84
C THR A 156 -3.16 1.30 9.72
N PHE A 157 -2.77 0.93 8.50
CA PHE A 157 -1.72 -0.06 8.29
C PHE A 157 -0.40 0.38 8.95
N CYS A 158 0.03 1.62 8.73
CA CYS A 158 1.24 2.18 9.36
C CYS A 158 1.15 2.16 10.89
N GLN A 159 0.00 2.51 11.46
CA GLN A 159 -0.22 2.49 12.92
C GLN A 159 -0.13 1.07 13.49
N ARG A 160 -0.75 0.08 12.86
CA ARG A 160 -0.64 -1.33 13.27
C ARG A 160 0.79 -1.87 13.16
N VAL A 161 1.54 -1.44 12.16
CA VAL A 161 2.97 -1.76 12.04
C VAL A 161 3.77 -1.14 13.18
N ALA A 162 3.45 0.09 13.57
CA ALA A 162 4.09 0.73 14.71
C ALA A 162 3.86 -0.06 16.00
N GLU A 163 2.63 -0.48 16.27
CA GLU A 163 2.28 -1.33 17.43
C GLU A 163 3.06 -2.67 17.39
N ALA A 164 3.06 -3.35 16.24
CA ALA A 164 3.75 -4.62 16.06
C ALA A 164 5.28 -4.51 16.19
N SER A 165 5.86 -3.32 15.95
CA SER A 165 7.29 -3.08 16.08
C SER A 165 7.80 -3.15 17.52
N GLY A 166 6.91 -2.86 18.50
CA GLY A 166 7.26 -2.69 19.91
C GLY A 166 8.02 -1.39 20.21
N GLY A 167 8.16 -0.50 19.22
CA GLY A 167 8.79 0.82 19.36
C GLY A 167 7.78 1.94 19.59
N ARG A 168 8.26 3.17 19.61
CA ARG A 168 7.43 4.38 19.69
C ARG A 168 7.46 5.14 18.36
N PRO A 169 6.31 5.64 17.85
CA PRO A 169 6.31 6.59 16.76
C PRO A 169 7.12 7.84 17.10
N LEU A 170 7.97 8.31 16.20
CA LEU A 170 8.68 9.59 16.29
C LEU A 170 7.78 10.78 15.92
N GLY A 171 6.61 10.51 15.37
CA GLY A 171 5.61 11.48 14.96
C GLY A 171 4.41 10.80 14.33
N PRO A 172 3.45 11.56 13.82
CA PRO A 172 2.29 11.03 13.10
C PRO A 172 2.71 10.40 11.77
N VAL A 173 1.79 9.63 11.17
CA VAL A 173 1.98 9.08 9.81
C VAL A 173 2.10 10.23 8.82
N GLN A 174 3.15 10.20 8.03
CA GLN A 174 3.38 11.17 6.95
C GLN A 174 2.75 10.67 5.67
N VAL A 175 2.05 11.55 4.98
CA VAL A 175 1.42 11.28 3.69
C VAL A 175 1.97 12.25 2.64
N GLU A 176 2.54 11.71 1.57
CA GLU A 176 3.02 12.47 0.43
C GLU A 176 2.34 11.97 -0.84
N THR A 177 1.71 12.85 -1.58
CA THR A 177 1.10 12.56 -2.89
C THR A 177 1.74 13.42 -3.95
N VAL A 178 2.20 12.78 -5.01
CA VAL A 178 2.71 13.44 -6.21
C VAL A 178 1.82 13.03 -7.38
N GLU A 179 1.23 14.00 -8.03
CA GLU A 179 0.45 13.82 -9.25
C GLU A 179 1.20 14.40 -10.42
N GLN A 180 1.34 13.64 -11.50
CA GLN A 180 2.02 14.05 -12.72
C GLN A 180 1.16 13.78 -13.94
N ASP A 181 0.80 14.86 -14.64
CA ASP A 181 0.11 14.83 -15.93
C ASP A 181 0.98 15.53 -16.98
N GLY A 182 1.57 14.73 -17.87
CA GLY A 182 2.56 15.24 -18.81
C GLY A 182 3.75 15.90 -18.13
N SER A 183 3.96 17.21 -18.37
CA SER A 183 5.00 18.03 -17.74
C SER A 183 4.59 18.60 -16.37
N ASP A 184 3.30 18.61 -16.07
CA ASP A 184 2.77 19.21 -14.85
C ASP A 184 2.91 18.26 -13.67
N LYS A 185 3.49 18.77 -12.59
CA LYS A 185 3.72 18.02 -11.36
C LYS A 185 3.21 18.79 -10.16
N GLN A 186 2.31 18.16 -9.41
CA GLN A 186 1.79 18.69 -8.15
C GLN A 186 2.21 17.78 -6.99
N THR A 187 2.53 18.38 -5.85
CA THR A 187 2.93 17.63 -4.65
C THR A 187 2.16 18.14 -3.44
N GLU A 188 1.47 17.23 -2.76
CA GLU A 188 0.82 17.47 -1.46
C GLU A 188 1.55 16.69 -0.37
N ARG A 189 1.68 17.29 0.82
CA ARG A 189 2.21 16.64 2.03
C ARG A 189 1.36 17.01 3.22
N HIS A 190 1.00 16.02 4.03
CA HIS A 190 0.30 16.24 5.29
C HIS A 190 0.58 15.09 6.28
N GLU A 191 0.13 15.27 7.51
CA GLU A 191 0.30 14.32 8.61
C GLU A 191 -1.05 13.78 9.04
N ARG A 192 -1.04 12.51 9.50
CA ARG A 192 -2.23 11.85 10.08
C ARG A 192 -1.87 11.22 11.42
N ALA A 193 -2.60 11.62 12.44
CA ALA A 193 -2.50 11.05 13.78
C ALA A 193 -3.12 9.66 13.85
#